data_25918b6b9a1a3be5879caadb5caffffe
#
_entry.id   25918b6b9a1a3be5879caadb5caffffe
#
_cell.length_a   1.000
_cell.length_b   1.000
_cell.length_c   1.000
_cell.angle_alpha   90.00
_cell.angle_beta   90.00
_cell.angle_gamma   90.00
#
_symmetry.space_group_name_H-M   'P 1'
#
loop_
_entity.id
_entity.type
_entity.pdbx_description
1 polymer ?
#
loop_
_entity_poly.entity_id
_entity_poly.type
_entity_poly.pdbx_seq_one_letter_code
_entity_poly.pdbx_strand_id
1 'polypeptide(L)'
;MFYRFCRSLFRFFFGVFCGWEVFGAENLPQKGPVLVIANHFSYWDPVVVGSALGRQVHFMAKSNLFSYPVLGFLISKLGAFPVDRRRIDRTSLKRALSLLDEGKVVCIFPEGTRSKTGTLLPPLPGAAFLVRKAGVSVCPVALQRKKRIFGNNLFPCYHVHVGATFSVNKPGRRDLQADADLMMAKIKELLEDSI
;
A
#
# COMPACT_ATOMS: atom_id res chain seq x y z
N MET A 1 12.08 16.70 0.30
CA MET A 1 11.46 17.80 -0.47
C MET A 1 10.69 17.28 -1.68
N PHE A 2 11.33 16.54 -2.58
CA PHE A 2 10.71 16.01 -3.82
C PHE A 2 9.44 15.17 -3.60
N TYR A 3 9.45 14.19 -2.66
CA TYR A 3 8.27 13.39 -2.33
C TYR A 3 7.07 14.25 -1.91
N ARG A 4 7.30 15.24 -1.04
CA ARG A 4 6.23 16.14 -0.56
C ARG A 4 5.62 16.96 -1.70
N PHE A 5 6.46 17.43 -2.62
CA PHE A 5 6.02 18.15 -3.82
C PHE A 5 5.14 17.23 -4.69
N CYS A 6 5.62 16.04 -5.06
CA CYS A 6 4.85 15.08 -5.86
C CYS A 6 3.53 14.70 -5.18
N ARG A 7 3.56 14.44 -3.86
CA ARG A 7 2.34 14.15 -3.10
C ARG A 7 1.32 15.29 -3.18
N SER A 8 1.75 16.55 -2.98
CA SER A 8 0.86 17.71 -3.06
C SER A 8 0.27 17.88 -4.45
N LEU A 9 1.10 17.69 -5.48
CA LEU A 9 0.67 17.76 -6.89
C LEU A 9 -0.40 16.69 -7.19
N PHE A 10 -0.17 15.43 -6.79
CA PHE A 10 -1.15 14.35 -7.01
C PHE A 10 -2.41 14.51 -6.15
N ARG A 11 -2.30 15.00 -4.92
CA ARG A 11 -3.48 15.35 -4.10
C ARG A 11 -4.35 16.39 -4.79
N PHE A 12 -3.75 17.45 -5.30
CA PHE A 12 -4.45 18.49 -6.07
C PHE A 12 -5.10 17.87 -7.32
N PHE A 13 -4.34 17.13 -8.10
CA PHE A 13 -4.83 16.46 -9.30
C PHE A 13 -6.02 15.53 -9.02
N PHE A 14 -5.90 14.64 -8.06
CA PHE A 14 -6.96 13.71 -7.70
C PHE A 14 -8.18 14.45 -7.12
N GLY A 15 -7.98 15.48 -6.32
CA GLY A 15 -9.06 16.29 -5.74
C GLY A 15 -9.87 17.03 -6.81
N VAL A 16 -9.19 17.66 -7.76
CA VAL A 16 -9.86 18.46 -8.80
C VAL A 16 -10.45 17.60 -9.92
N PHE A 17 -9.66 16.62 -10.41
CA PHE A 17 -10.03 15.90 -11.64
C PHE A 17 -10.65 14.52 -11.39
N CYS A 18 -10.39 13.90 -10.23
CA CYS A 18 -10.81 12.52 -9.97
C CYS A 18 -11.92 12.42 -8.90
N GLY A 19 -12.22 13.50 -8.18
CA GLY A 19 -13.22 13.48 -7.10
C GLY A 19 -12.86 12.41 -6.04
N TRP A 20 -11.57 12.30 -5.69
CA TRP A 20 -11.13 11.33 -4.69
C TRP A 20 -11.43 11.80 -3.28
N GLU A 21 -11.72 10.86 -2.42
CA GLU A 21 -11.97 11.10 -1.00
C GLU A 21 -11.08 10.19 -0.17
N VAL A 22 -10.62 10.70 0.98
CA VAL A 22 -9.77 9.97 1.91
C VAL A 22 -10.39 10.03 3.30
N PHE A 23 -10.66 8.86 3.87
CA PHE A 23 -11.26 8.69 5.18
C PHE A 23 -10.26 8.02 6.11
N GLY A 24 -10.18 8.47 7.37
CA GLY A 24 -9.33 7.88 8.41
C GLY A 24 -7.83 8.07 8.20
N ALA A 25 -7.38 9.06 7.42
CA ALA A 25 -5.94 9.30 7.19
C ALA A 25 -5.16 9.56 8.50
N GLU A 26 -5.83 10.02 9.54
CA GLU A 26 -5.31 10.22 10.90
C GLU A 26 -4.95 8.92 11.61
N ASN A 27 -5.51 7.78 11.19
CA ASN A 27 -5.21 6.45 11.74
C ASN A 27 -3.78 6.00 11.48
N LEU A 28 -3.10 6.62 10.48
CA LEU A 28 -1.68 6.34 10.28
C LEU A 28 -0.84 7.03 11.37
N PRO A 29 -0.08 6.30 12.19
CA PRO A 29 0.79 6.87 13.22
C PRO A 29 1.76 7.90 12.62
N GLN A 30 1.86 9.06 13.26
CA GLN A 30 2.71 10.16 12.79
C GLN A 30 4.21 9.84 12.88
N LYS A 31 4.61 8.92 13.77
CA LYS A 31 6.00 8.50 14.00
C LYS A 31 6.06 6.98 14.14
N GLY A 32 7.29 6.46 14.05
CA GLY A 32 7.57 5.02 14.21
C GLY A 32 7.30 4.22 12.94
N PRO A 33 7.74 2.94 12.94
CA PRO A 33 7.57 2.05 11.81
C PRO A 33 6.13 1.55 11.67
N VAL A 34 5.64 1.47 10.44
CA VAL A 34 4.31 0.93 10.14
C VAL A 34 4.37 0.15 8.84
N LEU A 35 3.80 -1.05 8.83
CA LEU A 35 3.50 -1.75 7.58
C LEU A 35 2.10 -1.38 7.12
N VAL A 36 1.98 -0.67 6.03
CA VAL A 36 0.71 -0.42 5.33
C VAL A 36 0.42 -1.60 4.42
N ILE A 37 -0.81 -2.09 4.47
CA ILE A 37 -1.33 -3.10 3.55
C ILE A 37 -2.49 -2.52 2.77
N ALA A 38 -2.58 -2.79 1.47
CA ALA A 38 -3.68 -2.30 0.64
C ALA A 38 -4.07 -3.33 -0.43
N ASN A 39 -5.32 -3.32 -0.88
CA ASN A 39 -5.74 -4.06 -2.06
C ASN A 39 -5.19 -3.44 -3.34
N HIS A 40 -5.07 -4.25 -4.42
CA HIS A 40 -4.39 -3.83 -5.63
C HIS A 40 -5.16 -4.18 -6.91
N PHE A 41 -5.59 -3.17 -7.67
CA PHE A 41 -6.31 -3.35 -8.94
C PHE A 41 -5.84 -2.41 -10.07
N SER A 42 -5.00 -1.40 -9.76
CA SER A 42 -4.58 -0.40 -10.74
C SER A 42 -3.08 -0.09 -10.62
N TYR A 43 -2.47 0.38 -11.71
CA TYR A 43 -1.14 0.99 -11.66
C TYR A 43 -1.10 2.30 -10.87
N TRP A 44 -2.25 2.94 -10.67
CA TRP A 44 -2.39 4.18 -9.89
C TRP A 44 -2.42 3.95 -8.37
N ASP A 45 -2.71 2.74 -7.91
CA ASP A 45 -2.87 2.47 -6.47
C ASP A 45 -1.69 2.92 -5.60
N PRO A 46 -0.41 2.70 -5.98
CA PRO A 46 0.70 3.21 -5.19
C PRO A 46 0.72 4.74 -5.10
N VAL A 47 0.35 5.42 -6.20
CA VAL A 47 0.29 6.90 -6.23
C VAL A 47 -0.86 7.41 -5.37
N VAL A 48 -2.00 6.75 -5.44
CA VAL A 48 -3.20 7.06 -4.64
C VAL A 48 -2.90 6.88 -3.15
N VAL A 49 -2.38 5.70 -2.73
CA VAL A 49 -2.01 5.43 -1.33
C VAL A 49 -0.94 6.41 -0.85
N GLY A 50 0.13 6.63 -1.64
CA GLY A 50 1.20 7.55 -1.29
C GLY A 50 0.75 9.01 -1.18
N SER A 51 -0.30 9.39 -1.94
CA SER A 51 -0.90 10.73 -1.87
C SER A 51 -1.89 10.85 -0.71
N ALA A 52 -2.61 9.80 -0.36
CA ALA A 52 -3.57 9.79 0.74
C ALA A 52 -2.88 9.96 2.11
N LEU A 53 -1.77 9.27 2.31
CA LEU A 53 -1.11 9.18 3.61
C LEU A 53 -0.24 10.40 3.91
N GLY A 54 -0.18 10.80 5.20
CA GLY A 54 0.55 11.96 5.69
C GLY A 54 2.08 11.82 5.68
N ARG A 55 2.58 10.59 5.57
CA ARG A 55 4.01 10.24 5.65
C ARG A 55 4.51 9.74 4.30
N GLN A 56 5.84 9.77 4.11
CA GLN A 56 6.46 9.10 2.95
C GLN A 56 6.27 7.59 3.06
N VAL A 57 5.76 6.99 1.99
CA VAL A 57 5.51 5.55 1.89
C VAL A 57 6.50 4.92 0.93
N HIS A 58 7.14 3.85 1.36
CA HIS A 58 8.08 3.06 0.56
C HIS A 58 7.36 1.84 -0.01
N PHE A 59 7.30 1.74 -1.33
CA PHE A 59 6.57 0.67 -2.04
C PHE A 59 7.52 -0.41 -2.56
N MET A 60 7.12 -1.68 -2.40
CA MET A 60 7.74 -2.79 -3.12
C MET A 60 7.20 -2.81 -4.56
N ALA A 61 8.01 -2.44 -5.53
CA ALA A 61 7.61 -2.37 -6.93
C ALA A 61 8.34 -3.42 -7.79
N LYS A 62 7.66 -3.95 -8.83
CA LYS A 62 8.22 -4.97 -9.72
C LYS A 62 9.56 -4.50 -10.30
N SER A 63 10.60 -5.34 -10.22
CA SER A 63 11.97 -5.01 -10.65
C SER A 63 12.05 -4.47 -12.08
N ASN A 64 11.24 -4.99 -13.01
CA ASN A 64 11.21 -4.52 -14.40
C ASN A 64 10.83 -3.02 -14.55
N LEU A 65 10.16 -2.40 -13.56
CA LEU A 65 9.84 -0.98 -13.63
C LEU A 65 11.08 -0.09 -13.49
N PHE A 66 12.10 -0.60 -12.84
CA PHE A 66 13.37 0.12 -12.63
C PHE A 66 14.31 0.07 -13.85
N SER A 67 14.05 -0.80 -14.84
CA SER A 67 14.82 -0.84 -16.10
C SER A 67 14.42 0.28 -17.07
N TYR A 68 13.28 0.94 -16.86
CA TYR A 68 12.89 2.13 -17.64
C TYR A 68 13.58 3.37 -17.05
N PRO A 69 14.50 4.06 -17.77
CA PRO A 69 15.39 5.08 -17.18
C PRO A 69 14.64 6.18 -16.43
N VAL A 70 13.65 6.80 -17.06
CA VAL A 70 12.89 7.91 -16.46
C VAL A 70 11.99 7.43 -15.35
N LEU A 71 11.22 6.36 -15.59
CA LEU A 71 10.30 5.80 -14.59
C LEU A 71 11.06 5.24 -13.39
N GLY A 72 12.11 4.44 -13.64
CA GLY A 72 12.94 3.86 -12.58
C GLY A 72 13.59 4.93 -11.70
N PHE A 73 14.13 5.99 -12.30
CA PHE A 73 14.65 7.13 -11.55
C PHE A 73 13.57 7.80 -10.69
N LEU A 74 12.40 8.07 -11.27
CA LEU A 74 11.31 8.75 -10.58
C LEU A 74 10.79 7.95 -9.39
N ILE A 75 10.46 6.67 -9.59
CA ILE A 75 9.94 5.82 -8.50
C ILE A 75 10.98 5.57 -7.41
N SER A 76 12.27 5.47 -7.77
CA SER A 76 13.38 5.38 -6.79
C SER A 76 13.46 6.65 -5.94
N LYS A 77 13.36 7.82 -6.54
CA LYS A 77 13.34 9.12 -5.83
C LYS A 77 12.11 9.27 -4.93
N LEU A 78 11.00 8.61 -5.27
CA LEU A 78 9.82 8.54 -4.42
C LEU A 78 9.94 7.50 -3.30
N GLY A 79 11.01 6.72 -3.27
CA GLY A 79 11.29 5.75 -2.21
C GLY A 79 10.80 4.33 -2.50
N ALA A 80 10.39 4.03 -3.73
CA ALA A 80 10.10 2.66 -4.13
C ALA A 80 11.41 1.86 -4.27
N PHE A 81 11.33 0.55 -4.03
CA PHE A 81 12.44 -0.38 -4.18
C PHE A 81 12.01 -1.65 -4.94
N PRO A 82 12.95 -2.28 -5.67
CA PRO A 82 12.63 -3.39 -6.56
C PRO A 82 12.33 -4.68 -5.79
N VAL A 83 11.40 -5.49 -6.33
CA VAL A 83 11.12 -6.87 -5.90
C VAL A 83 10.99 -7.80 -7.11
N ASP A 84 11.65 -8.96 -7.06
CA ASP A 84 11.40 -10.04 -8.00
C ASP A 84 10.25 -10.92 -7.50
N ARG A 85 9.09 -10.81 -8.15
CA ARG A 85 7.86 -11.54 -7.75
C ARG A 85 7.83 -13.00 -8.20
N ARG A 86 8.85 -13.45 -8.96
CA ARG A 86 8.92 -14.84 -9.47
C ARG A 86 9.53 -15.81 -8.46
N ARG A 87 10.17 -15.27 -7.40
CA ARG A 87 10.84 -16.04 -6.36
C ARG A 87 10.80 -15.31 -5.02
N ILE A 88 11.16 -16.00 -3.96
CA ILE A 88 11.37 -15.36 -2.65
C ILE A 88 12.57 -14.43 -2.76
N ASP A 89 12.32 -13.13 -2.82
CA ASP A 89 13.35 -12.10 -2.94
C ASP A 89 13.83 -11.67 -1.55
N ARG A 90 14.88 -12.33 -1.07
CA ARG A 90 15.49 -12.04 0.23
C ARG A 90 16.06 -10.62 0.30
N THR A 91 16.49 -10.05 -0.82
CA THR A 91 17.06 -8.70 -0.88
C THR A 91 15.97 -7.66 -0.65
N SER A 92 14.83 -7.79 -1.31
CA SER A 92 13.70 -6.90 -1.09
C SER A 92 13.12 -7.02 0.32
N LEU A 93 13.06 -8.23 0.89
CA LEU A 93 12.65 -8.44 2.28
C LEU A 93 13.62 -7.77 3.27
N LYS A 94 14.93 -7.92 3.09
CA LYS A 94 15.94 -7.22 3.90
C LYS A 94 15.78 -5.71 3.79
N ARG A 95 15.54 -5.18 2.59
CA ARG A 95 15.33 -3.74 2.40
C ARG A 95 14.07 -3.24 3.11
N ALA A 96 12.97 -3.98 3.05
CA ALA A 96 11.76 -3.65 3.77
C ALA A 96 11.98 -3.61 5.29
N LEU A 97 12.68 -4.63 5.85
CA LEU A 97 13.03 -4.68 7.26
C LEU A 97 13.91 -3.48 7.66
N SER A 98 14.96 -3.18 6.89
CA SER A 98 15.81 -2.00 7.15
C SER A 98 15.00 -0.70 7.20
N LEU A 99 14.08 -0.50 6.28
CA LEU A 99 13.21 0.68 6.27
C LEU A 99 12.30 0.75 7.51
N LEU A 100 11.76 -0.39 7.93
CA LEU A 100 10.96 -0.46 9.16
C LEU A 100 11.84 -0.18 10.41
N ASP A 101 13.04 -0.72 10.48
CA ASP A 101 14.00 -0.44 11.57
C ASP A 101 14.38 1.06 11.62
N GLU A 102 14.42 1.74 10.47
CA GLU A 102 14.61 3.19 10.36
C GLU A 102 13.36 4.01 10.76
N GLY A 103 12.28 3.37 11.23
CA GLY A 103 11.03 4.02 11.60
C GLY A 103 10.21 4.52 10.40
N LYS A 104 10.44 3.98 9.20
CA LYS A 104 9.73 4.37 7.97
C LYS A 104 8.41 3.60 7.79
N VAL A 105 7.60 4.08 6.86
CA VAL A 105 6.38 3.41 6.41
C VAL A 105 6.68 2.60 5.16
N VAL A 106 6.43 1.31 5.21
CA VAL A 106 6.51 0.41 4.05
C VAL A 106 5.10 0.00 3.66
N CYS A 107 4.79 0.03 2.37
CA CYS A 107 3.51 -0.44 1.84
C CYS A 107 3.69 -1.67 0.98
N ILE A 108 2.83 -2.66 1.23
CA ILE A 108 2.75 -3.90 0.47
C ILE A 108 1.31 -4.12 0.02
N PHE A 109 1.17 -4.67 -1.16
CA PHE A 109 -0.07 -5.25 -1.66
C PHE A 109 -0.02 -6.75 -1.40
N PRO A 110 -0.75 -7.28 -0.39
CA PRO A 110 -0.61 -8.69 0.03
C PRO A 110 -0.93 -9.69 -1.07
N GLU A 111 -1.78 -9.29 -2.02
CA GLU A 111 -2.16 -10.08 -3.20
C GLU A 111 -0.97 -10.44 -4.13
N GLY A 112 0.15 -9.70 -4.02
CA GLY A 112 1.35 -9.89 -4.85
C GLY A 112 1.18 -9.53 -6.32
N THR A 113 -0.05 -9.35 -6.79
CA THR A 113 -0.40 -8.95 -8.16
C THR A 113 -1.64 -8.08 -8.15
N ARG A 114 -2.01 -7.51 -9.29
CA ARG A 114 -3.24 -6.72 -9.43
C ARG A 114 -4.43 -7.61 -9.76
N SER A 115 -5.53 -7.40 -9.06
CA SER A 115 -6.82 -7.95 -9.43
C SER A 115 -7.29 -7.30 -10.75
N LYS A 116 -7.69 -8.11 -11.71
CA LYS A 116 -8.25 -7.65 -12.99
C LYS A 116 -9.76 -7.42 -12.91
N THR A 117 -10.41 -8.07 -11.97
CA THR A 117 -11.87 -8.02 -11.76
C THR A 117 -12.29 -6.99 -10.72
N GLY A 118 -11.33 -6.46 -9.94
CA GLY A 118 -11.61 -5.59 -8.81
C GLY A 118 -11.98 -6.33 -7.51
N THR A 119 -12.09 -7.67 -7.55
CA THR A 119 -12.28 -8.51 -6.36
C THR A 119 -10.96 -8.72 -5.65
N LEU A 120 -10.97 -8.87 -4.33
CA LEU A 120 -9.80 -9.22 -3.55
C LEU A 120 -9.24 -10.59 -3.96
N LEU A 121 -7.93 -10.66 -4.13
CA LEU A 121 -7.24 -11.93 -4.38
C LEU A 121 -6.72 -12.54 -3.07
N PRO A 122 -6.48 -13.86 -3.02
CA PRO A 122 -5.87 -14.50 -1.86
C PRO A 122 -4.51 -13.87 -1.54
N PRO A 123 -4.19 -13.62 -0.26
CA PRO A 123 -2.94 -13.00 0.12
C PRO A 123 -1.77 -13.98 0.09
N LEU A 124 -0.59 -13.45 -0.21
CA LEU A 124 0.69 -14.14 -0.02
C LEU A 124 1.23 -13.90 1.39
N PRO A 125 1.95 -14.85 2.00
CA PRO A 125 2.41 -14.75 3.39
C PRO A 125 3.55 -13.75 3.61
N GLY A 126 4.04 -13.08 2.57
CA GLY A 126 5.19 -12.15 2.64
C GLY A 126 4.97 -10.96 3.55
N ALA A 127 3.78 -10.37 3.56
CA ALA A 127 3.43 -9.25 4.45
C ALA A 127 3.42 -9.72 5.92
N ALA A 128 2.81 -10.87 6.20
CA ALA A 128 2.78 -11.48 7.52
C ALA A 128 4.20 -11.80 8.05
N PHE A 129 5.07 -12.33 7.19
CA PHE A 129 6.47 -12.56 7.53
C PHE A 129 7.18 -11.26 7.96
N LEU A 130 7.01 -10.16 7.20
CA LEU A 130 7.64 -8.88 7.53
C LEU A 130 7.15 -8.32 8.86
N VAL A 131 5.85 -8.34 9.12
CA VAL A 131 5.29 -7.86 10.39
C VAL A 131 5.82 -8.64 11.57
N ARG A 132 5.81 -9.96 11.49
CA ARG A 132 6.35 -10.81 12.57
C ARG A 132 7.83 -10.55 12.80
N LYS A 133 8.60 -10.41 11.72
CA LYS A 133 10.06 -10.22 11.83
C LYS A 133 10.41 -8.84 12.36
N ALA A 134 9.67 -7.79 11.97
CA ALA A 134 9.91 -6.42 12.37
C ALA A 134 9.21 -6.04 13.69
N GLY A 135 8.19 -6.78 14.13
CA GLY A 135 7.42 -6.46 15.34
C GLY A 135 6.65 -5.13 15.24
N VAL A 136 6.19 -4.76 14.06
CA VAL A 136 5.55 -3.47 13.78
C VAL A 136 4.03 -3.58 13.69
N SER A 137 3.34 -2.45 13.88
CA SER A 137 1.90 -2.36 13.65
C SER A 137 1.58 -2.38 12.15
N VAL A 138 0.40 -2.90 11.83
CA VAL A 138 -0.16 -2.96 10.48
C VAL A 138 -1.26 -1.90 10.36
N CYS A 139 -1.21 -1.11 9.28
CA CYS A 139 -2.26 -0.16 8.92
C CYS A 139 -2.95 -0.64 7.64
N PRO A 140 -4.22 -1.08 7.71
CA PRO A 140 -4.96 -1.50 6.54
C PRO A 140 -5.47 -0.28 5.77
N VAL A 141 -5.39 -0.33 4.45
CA VAL A 141 -5.93 0.68 3.54
C VAL A 141 -6.78 -0.01 2.49
N ALA A 142 -8.02 0.39 2.38
CA ALA A 142 -8.91 -0.09 1.33
C ALA A 142 -9.03 0.95 0.22
N LEU A 143 -8.84 0.50 -1.00
CA LEU A 143 -9.03 1.29 -2.21
C LEU A 143 -10.33 0.84 -2.88
N GLN A 144 -11.27 1.75 -3.03
CA GLN A 144 -12.51 1.52 -3.74
C GLN A 144 -12.58 2.40 -4.99
N ARG A 145 -12.83 1.78 -6.14
CA ARG A 145 -13.03 2.51 -7.38
C ARG A 145 -14.50 2.87 -7.54
N LYS A 146 -14.80 4.15 -7.64
CA LYS A 146 -16.16 4.64 -7.90
C LYS A 146 -16.33 4.97 -9.39
N LYS A 147 -17.52 4.69 -9.93
CA LYS A 147 -17.91 5.20 -11.24
C LYS A 147 -18.25 6.68 -11.11
N ARG A 148 -17.72 7.54 -11.98
CA ARG A 148 -18.18 8.91 -12.07
C ARG A 148 -19.57 8.95 -12.69
N ILE A 149 -20.46 9.72 -12.09
CA ILE A 149 -21.81 9.97 -12.63
C ILE A 149 -21.73 10.96 -13.79
N PHE A 150 -20.76 11.90 -13.76
CA PHE A 150 -20.53 12.89 -14.80
C PHE A 150 -19.05 13.01 -15.16
N GLY A 151 -18.72 13.04 -16.46
CA GLY A 151 -17.38 13.29 -17.00
C GLY A 151 -16.70 12.07 -17.62
N ASN A 152 -15.65 12.32 -18.42
CA ASN A 152 -14.88 11.30 -19.10
C ASN A 152 -14.25 10.33 -18.09
N ASN A 153 -14.44 9.01 -18.29
CA ASN A 153 -13.84 7.93 -17.50
C ASN A 153 -12.30 7.83 -17.65
N LEU A 154 -11.65 8.92 -18.05
CA LEU A 154 -10.21 8.94 -18.31
C LEU A 154 -9.39 8.75 -17.04
N PHE A 155 -9.89 9.23 -15.90
CA PHE A 155 -9.21 9.10 -14.61
C PHE A 155 -10.08 8.36 -13.59
N PRO A 156 -9.52 7.36 -12.90
CA PRO A 156 -10.27 6.60 -11.90
C PRO A 156 -10.58 7.50 -10.68
N CYS A 157 -11.84 7.51 -10.27
CA CYS A 157 -12.25 8.07 -8.99
C CYS A 157 -11.96 7.04 -7.89
N TYR A 158 -11.34 7.47 -6.79
CA TYR A 158 -10.99 6.61 -5.67
C TYR A 158 -11.58 7.11 -4.36
N HIS A 159 -12.17 6.20 -3.59
CA HIS A 159 -12.34 6.36 -2.16
C HIS A 159 -11.24 5.55 -1.48
N VAL A 160 -10.52 6.20 -0.56
CA VAL A 160 -9.41 5.61 0.19
C VAL A 160 -9.81 5.56 1.66
N HIS A 161 -9.93 4.36 2.20
CA HIS A 161 -10.28 4.16 3.61
C HIS A 161 -9.06 3.65 4.35
N VAL A 162 -8.58 4.43 5.31
CA VAL A 162 -7.44 4.09 6.16
C VAL A 162 -7.99 3.59 7.49
N GLY A 163 -7.81 2.32 7.79
CA GLY A 163 -8.29 1.71 9.02
C GLY A 163 -7.36 1.92 10.21
N ALA A 164 -7.88 1.67 11.40
CA ALA A 164 -7.08 1.68 12.63
C ALA A 164 -5.95 0.66 12.55
N THR A 165 -4.80 1.02 13.12
CA THR A 165 -3.66 0.09 13.18
C THR A 165 -3.95 -1.07 14.11
N PHE A 166 -3.45 -2.25 13.76
CA PHE A 166 -3.52 -3.45 14.58
C PHE A 166 -2.18 -4.18 14.62
N SER A 167 -2.03 -5.07 15.60
CA SER A 167 -0.84 -5.91 15.75
C SER A 167 -1.17 -7.35 15.43
N VAL A 168 -0.28 -8.00 14.70
CA VAL A 168 -0.39 -9.43 14.36
C VAL A 168 0.32 -10.30 15.40
N ASN A 169 1.05 -9.67 16.32
CA ASN A 169 1.85 -10.33 17.33
C ASN A 169 1.00 -11.05 18.39
N LYS A 170 0.82 -12.37 18.21
CA LYS A 170 0.52 -13.27 19.33
C LYS A 170 1.64 -14.31 19.44
N PRO A 171 2.23 -14.53 20.64
CA PRO A 171 3.19 -15.59 20.85
C PRO A 171 2.50 -16.94 20.57
N GLY A 172 3.10 -17.74 19.70
CA GLY A 172 2.58 -19.04 19.30
C GLY A 172 2.89 -19.36 17.85
N ARG A 173 2.89 -20.64 17.53
CA ARG A 173 3.16 -21.18 16.19
C ARG A 173 1.93 -20.98 15.27
N ARG A 174 1.55 -19.70 14.99
CA ARG A 174 0.52 -19.41 13.97
C ARG A 174 1.13 -19.54 12.59
N ASP A 175 0.34 -20.11 11.71
CA ASP A 175 0.61 -20.13 10.29
C ASP A 175 0.71 -18.69 9.75
N LEU A 176 1.75 -18.40 8.98
CA LEU A 176 1.90 -17.11 8.30
C LEU A 176 0.72 -16.82 7.36
N GLN A 177 0.09 -17.87 6.85
CA GLN A 177 -1.09 -17.73 6.01
C GLN A 177 -2.28 -17.20 6.82
N ALA A 178 -2.52 -17.70 8.01
CA ALA A 178 -3.60 -17.21 8.88
C ALA A 178 -3.44 -15.72 9.22
N ASP A 179 -2.19 -15.23 9.39
CA ASP A 179 -1.95 -13.81 9.60
C ASP A 179 -2.17 -13.00 8.32
N ALA A 180 -1.79 -13.54 7.16
CA ALA A 180 -2.05 -12.90 5.88
C ALA A 180 -3.57 -12.81 5.60
N ASP A 181 -4.32 -13.86 5.92
CA ASP A 181 -5.77 -13.89 5.80
C ASP A 181 -6.44 -12.87 6.74
N LEU A 182 -5.95 -12.73 7.99
CA LEU A 182 -6.39 -11.68 8.90
C LEU A 182 -6.15 -10.28 8.33
N MET A 183 -4.98 -10.04 7.72
CA MET A 183 -4.68 -8.77 7.06
C MET A 183 -5.66 -8.46 5.93
N MET A 184 -5.99 -9.46 5.10
CA MET A 184 -6.97 -9.30 4.03
C MET A 184 -8.38 -9.10 4.57
N ALA A 185 -8.76 -9.77 5.66
CA ALA A 185 -10.04 -9.56 6.32
C ALA A 185 -10.21 -8.10 6.76
N LYS A 186 -9.15 -7.48 7.31
CA LYS A 186 -9.18 -6.05 7.70
C LYS A 186 -9.34 -5.10 6.51
N ILE A 187 -8.77 -5.41 5.36
CA ILE A 187 -9.01 -4.63 4.13
C ILE A 187 -10.46 -4.84 3.65
N LYS A 188 -10.98 -6.07 3.74
CA LYS A 188 -12.35 -6.40 3.34
C LYS A 188 -13.39 -5.69 4.21
N GLU A 189 -13.21 -5.67 5.55
CA GLU A 189 -14.05 -4.92 6.48
C GLU A 189 -14.16 -3.44 6.05
N LEU A 190 -13.04 -2.78 5.76
CA LEU A 190 -13.04 -1.38 5.30
C LEU A 190 -13.77 -1.17 3.97
N LEU A 191 -13.78 -2.16 3.08
CA LEU A 191 -14.52 -2.07 1.82
C LEU A 191 -16.03 -2.24 2.04
N GLU A 192 -16.45 -3.06 3.01
CA GLU A 192 -17.86 -3.34 3.35
C GLU A 192 -18.47 -2.17 4.13
N ASP A 193 -17.73 -1.59 5.09
CA ASP A 193 -18.17 -0.43 5.88
C ASP A 193 -18.33 0.86 5.03
N SER A 194 -17.88 0.82 3.79
CA SER A 194 -17.83 1.97 2.86
C SER A 194 -19.00 2.01 1.86
N ILE A 195 -19.94 1.07 1.97
CA ILE A 195 -21.12 0.96 1.12
C ILE A 195 -22.29 1.68 1.79
#